data_3b480938ee94b579776eb23055b122fd
#
_entry.id   3b480938ee94b579776eb23055b122fd
#
_cell.length_a   1.000
_cell.length_b   1.000
_cell.length_c   1.000
_cell.angle_alpha   90.00
_cell.angle_beta   90.00
_cell.angle_gamma   90.00
#
_symmetry.space_group_name_H-M   'P 1'
#
loop_
_entity.id
_entity.type
_entity.pdbx_description
1 polymer ?
#
loop_
_entity_poly.entity_id
_entity_poly.type
_entity_poly.pdbx_seq_one_letter_code
_entity_poly.pdbx_strand_id
1 'polypeptide(L)'
;MRNRNGRGGCDRAGKLLWAAPVFAWAGVAKAAKGSEDLALEEKTQSWNLVLVITLLGVCIFCTYLLLTLGQQGSRARWVRYLPESVVTIMLGVLAGSVLTVSGQTLSNLVTFDPQTFFILMLPPIIFESGYSLQKGDFFGNLGSILVFAVLGTLISTIVVGFGAFILGSVGISYPLTLLDALVFGALISATDPVATLAIFHALDVDQTLYMLVFGESVLNDAVAVVLFRTLMTFYEREHESYSEALVQFVLVSLFSGVVGVIVALFSALVLKLTRLYQHPSLETALMFIFAYLPYLLAEALNLSGIMAILFGGIVMSHYSHFNLSTPSQLTCQQTFRTIALIAETAIFAYMGLSLPTLHHTFHMGFICSGMVLILLGRAFNIFPLAAAINRRERQRHQQAARTSPTALPARISLKEQFIMWFSGLRGAIAFSLVLNMQAHSLTAVSPETKSVLVTTTLVIRMWMC
;
A
#
# COMPACT_ATOMS: atom_id res chain seq x y z
N MET A 1 1.64 56.02 39.63
CA MET A 1 0.36 55.51 39.15
C MET A 1 0.52 55.07 37.73
N ARG A 2 0.60 53.94 37.38
CA ARG A 2 0.08 52.91 37.27
C ARG A 2 0.29 51.92 36.45
N ASN A 3 0.14 51.01 35.89
CA ASN A 3 -0.41 49.70 36.07
C ASN A 3 0.40 48.61 35.33
N ARG A 4 0.94 47.66 36.03
CA ARG A 4 1.43 46.40 35.52
C ARG A 4 0.23 45.46 35.42
N ASN A 5 -0.03 44.88 34.27
CA ASN A 5 -0.57 43.51 34.14
C ASN A 5 -0.72 43.20 32.65
N GLY A 6 -0.13 42.12 32.17
CA GLY A 6 -0.27 41.65 30.80
C GLY A 6 0.86 40.74 30.32
N ARG A 7 1.42 39.90 31.17
CA ARG A 7 2.27 38.77 30.73
C ARG A 7 1.76 37.49 31.38
N GLY A 8 0.79 36.85 30.80
CA GLY A 8 0.23 35.60 31.33
C GLY A 8 -0.63 34.82 30.35
N GLY A 9 -0.79 35.32 29.12
CA GLY A 9 -1.71 34.71 28.15
C GLY A 9 -1.08 33.84 27.04
N CYS A 10 0.21 33.91 26.84
CA CYS A 10 0.83 33.27 25.66
C CYS A 10 1.36 31.85 25.90
N ASP A 11 1.49 31.42 27.17
CA ASP A 11 2.11 30.12 27.49
C ASP A 11 1.15 28.94 27.61
N ARG A 12 -0.18 29.21 27.59
CA ARG A 12 -1.21 28.16 27.58
C ARG A 12 -1.67 27.73 26.19
N ALA A 13 -1.54 28.57 25.19
CA ALA A 13 -1.92 28.25 23.81
C ALA A 13 -0.92 27.30 23.12
N GLY A 14 0.36 27.39 23.45
CA GLY A 14 1.40 26.56 22.87
C GLY A 14 1.37 25.09 23.30
N LYS A 15 0.78 24.77 24.46
CA LYS A 15 0.68 23.39 24.96
C LYS A 15 -0.55 22.63 24.46
N LEU A 16 -1.53 23.32 23.91
CA LEU A 16 -2.77 22.71 23.40
C LEU A 16 -2.69 22.30 21.92
N LEU A 17 -1.75 22.84 21.15
CA LEU A 17 -1.61 22.56 19.72
C LEU A 17 -0.92 21.22 19.41
N TRP A 18 -0.19 20.64 20.35
CA TRP A 18 0.51 19.34 20.17
C TRP A 18 -0.33 18.12 20.56
N ALA A 19 -1.44 18.34 21.27
CA ALA A 19 -2.30 17.26 21.75
C ALA A 19 -3.58 17.06 20.90
N ALA A 20 -3.87 17.96 19.98
CA ALA A 20 -5.15 17.99 19.25
C ALA A 20 -5.43 16.80 18.33
N PRO A 21 -4.48 16.24 17.56
CA PRO A 21 -4.81 15.11 16.67
C PRO A 21 -4.96 13.77 17.39
N VAL A 22 -4.35 13.58 18.57
CA VAL A 22 -4.42 12.30 19.30
C VAL A 22 -5.66 12.21 20.18
N PHE A 23 -6.20 13.35 20.65
CA PHE A 23 -7.34 13.39 21.57
C PHE A 23 -8.71 13.57 20.92
N ALA A 24 -8.79 13.99 19.68
CA ALA A 24 -10.08 14.13 18.97
C ALA A 24 -10.78 12.78 18.74
N TRP A 25 -10.05 11.66 18.76
CA TRP A 25 -10.59 10.31 18.54
C TRP A 25 -11.23 9.66 19.77
N ALA A 26 -10.86 10.08 20.98
CA ALA A 26 -11.41 9.53 22.21
C ALA A 26 -12.78 10.10 22.60
N GLY A 27 -13.21 11.17 21.96
CA GLY A 27 -14.39 11.94 22.37
C GLY A 27 -15.74 11.40 21.90
N VAL A 28 -15.81 10.69 20.79
CA VAL A 28 -17.09 10.32 20.15
C VAL A 28 -17.68 9.01 20.68
N ALA A 29 -16.86 8.09 21.22
CA ALA A 29 -17.32 6.82 21.76
C ALA A 29 -17.77 6.88 23.25
N LYS A 30 -17.62 8.03 23.89
CA LYS A 30 -17.70 8.21 25.35
C LYS A 30 -19.11 8.38 25.93
N ALA A 31 -20.14 8.43 25.12
CA ALA A 31 -21.47 8.87 25.60
C ALA A 31 -22.41 7.78 26.14
N ALA A 32 -22.05 6.51 26.15
CA ALA A 32 -23.03 5.43 26.38
C ALA A 32 -22.69 4.34 27.41
N LYS A 33 -21.56 4.40 28.14
CA LYS A 33 -21.21 3.34 29.14
C LYS A 33 -20.88 3.90 30.52
N GLY A 34 -21.23 3.15 31.56
CA GLY A 34 -21.01 3.52 32.96
C GLY A 34 -19.51 3.70 33.29
N SER A 35 -19.22 4.48 34.34
CA SER A 35 -17.87 4.94 34.68
C SER A 35 -16.83 3.83 34.97
N GLU A 36 -17.27 2.67 35.46
CA GLU A 36 -16.35 1.54 35.75
C GLU A 36 -15.99 0.76 34.48
N ASP A 37 -16.94 0.57 33.55
CA ASP A 37 -16.66 -0.08 32.26
C ASP A 37 -15.72 0.77 31.40
N LEU A 38 -15.86 2.10 31.44
CA LEU A 38 -15.00 3.04 30.74
C LEU A 38 -13.55 2.99 31.25
N ALA A 39 -13.34 2.91 32.56
CA ALA A 39 -11.99 2.82 33.13
C ALA A 39 -11.31 1.49 32.78
N LEU A 40 -12.06 0.41 32.70
CA LEU A 40 -11.55 -0.89 32.28
C LEU A 40 -11.22 -0.91 30.78
N GLU A 41 -12.04 -0.31 29.94
CA GLU A 41 -11.76 -0.16 28.50
C GLU A 41 -10.52 0.72 28.25
N GLU A 42 -10.37 1.85 28.92
CA GLU A 42 -9.19 2.71 28.83
C GLU A 42 -7.90 1.98 29.21
N LYS A 43 -7.92 1.22 30.31
CA LYS A 43 -6.79 0.41 30.75
C LYS A 43 -6.43 -0.68 29.75
N THR A 44 -7.42 -1.30 29.18
CA THR A 44 -7.28 -2.36 28.19
C THR A 44 -6.72 -1.82 26.87
N GLN A 45 -7.22 -0.68 26.39
CA GLN A 45 -6.68 0.01 25.22
C GLN A 45 -5.21 0.42 25.41
N SER A 46 -4.87 0.90 26.63
CA SER A 46 -3.47 1.26 26.94
C SER A 46 -2.55 0.06 26.88
N TRP A 47 -2.96 -1.11 27.39
CA TRP A 47 -2.17 -2.35 27.29
C TRP A 47 -2.02 -2.82 25.86
N ASN A 48 -3.05 -2.67 25.02
CA ASN A 48 -2.97 -2.99 23.59
C ASN A 48 -1.96 -2.11 22.86
N LEU A 49 -1.96 -0.81 23.13
CA LEU A 49 -1.00 0.11 22.56
C LEU A 49 0.45 -0.24 23.00
N VAL A 50 0.66 -0.56 24.28
CA VAL A 50 1.95 -1.03 24.79
C VAL A 50 2.41 -2.28 24.06
N LEU A 51 1.52 -3.25 23.87
CA LEU A 51 1.84 -4.49 23.16
C LEU A 51 2.22 -4.23 21.70
N VAL A 52 1.43 -3.44 20.98
CA VAL A 52 1.69 -3.09 19.57
C VAL A 52 3.02 -2.34 19.43
N ILE A 53 3.26 -1.31 20.26
CA ILE A 53 4.51 -0.54 20.23
C ILE A 53 5.71 -1.41 20.58
N THR A 54 5.58 -2.30 21.57
CA THR A 54 6.64 -3.24 21.95
C THR A 54 6.93 -4.22 20.82
N LEU A 55 5.90 -4.78 20.20
CA LEU A 55 6.05 -5.68 19.05
C LEU A 55 6.76 -4.99 17.89
N LEU A 56 6.37 -3.75 17.55
CA LEU A 56 7.02 -2.94 16.53
C LEU A 56 8.50 -2.69 16.86
N GLY A 57 8.81 -2.33 18.11
CA GLY A 57 10.18 -2.15 18.57
C GLY A 57 11.03 -3.41 18.43
N VAL A 58 10.47 -4.57 18.78
CA VAL A 58 11.13 -5.87 18.60
C VAL A 58 11.33 -6.19 17.11
N CYS A 59 10.34 -5.95 16.26
CA CYS A 59 10.45 -6.16 14.81
C CYS A 59 11.58 -5.31 14.22
N ILE A 60 11.60 -4.00 14.49
CA ILE A 60 12.66 -3.08 14.01
C ILE A 60 14.03 -3.49 14.53
N PHE A 61 14.12 -3.91 15.81
CA PHE A 61 15.38 -4.38 16.37
C PHE A 61 15.86 -5.69 15.71
N CYS A 62 14.96 -6.62 15.43
CA CYS A 62 15.29 -7.85 14.69
C CYS A 62 15.73 -7.56 13.26
N THR A 63 15.08 -6.61 12.57
CA THR A 63 15.52 -6.13 11.25
C THR A 63 16.96 -5.56 11.33
N TYR A 64 17.27 -4.75 12.33
CA TYR A 64 18.63 -4.26 12.54
C TYR A 64 19.64 -5.41 12.74
N LEU A 65 19.29 -6.42 13.55
CA LEU A 65 20.16 -7.59 13.76
C LEU A 65 20.39 -8.36 12.46
N LEU A 66 19.37 -8.54 11.63
CA LEU A 66 19.51 -9.18 10.32
C LEU A 66 20.46 -8.43 9.40
N LEU A 67 20.33 -7.12 9.30
CA LEU A 67 21.20 -6.27 8.49
C LEU A 67 22.65 -6.35 8.96
N THR A 68 22.89 -6.30 10.27
CA THR A 68 24.24 -6.38 10.85
C THR A 68 24.87 -7.77 10.69
N LEU A 69 24.10 -8.85 10.90
CA LEU A 69 24.57 -10.21 10.70
C LEU A 69 24.84 -10.53 9.22
N GLY A 70 24.02 -9.97 8.31
CA GLY A 70 24.23 -10.08 6.87
C GLY A 70 25.53 -9.42 6.37
N GLN A 71 26.02 -8.39 7.09
CA GLN A 71 27.26 -7.70 6.77
C GLN A 71 28.51 -8.38 7.34
N GLN A 72 28.41 -9.08 8.46
CA GLN A 72 29.56 -9.60 9.23
C GLN A 72 30.18 -10.91 8.73
N GLY A 73 29.78 -11.48 7.58
CA GLY A 73 30.60 -12.47 6.94
C GLY A 73 30.08 -13.91 6.80
N SER A 74 30.87 -14.71 6.29
CA SER A 74 30.91 -16.01 5.66
C SER A 74 30.02 -17.15 6.23
N ARG A 75 29.58 -17.15 7.48
CA ARG A 75 28.76 -18.23 8.06
C ARG A 75 27.26 -18.09 7.89
N ALA A 76 26.76 -16.89 7.62
CA ALA A 76 25.33 -16.60 7.53
C ALA A 76 24.92 -16.02 6.17
N ARG A 77 25.52 -16.48 5.07
CA ARG A 77 25.20 -15.99 3.71
C ARG A 77 23.71 -16.07 3.37
N TRP A 78 23.00 -17.07 3.86
CA TRP A 78 21.57 -17.23 3.65
C TRP A 78 20.72 -16.15 4.34
N VAL A 79 21.19 -15.55 5.45
CA VAL A 79 20.51 -14.44 6.15
C VAL A 79 20.38 -13.22 5.25
N ARG A 80 21.31 -12.99 4.33
CA ARG A 80 21.27 -11.88 3.35
C ARG A 80 20.11 -11.98 2.37
N TYR A 81 19.60 -13.19 2.15
CA TYR A 81 18.47 -13.42 1.23
C TYR A 81 17.12 -13.45 1.95
N LEU A 82 17.11 -13.31 3.28
CA LEU A 82 15.87 -13.32 4.05
C LEU A 82 15.22 -11.91 4.01
N PRO A 83 14.05 -11.74 3.41
CA PRO A 83 13.35 -10.46 3.41
C PRO A 83 12.97 -10.04 4.83
N GLU A 84 13.05 -8.76 5.12
CA GLU A 84 12.67 -8.18 6.43
C GLU A 84 11.20 -8.44 6.76
N SER A 85 10.34 -8.44 5.74
CA SER A 85 8.91 -8.74 5.85
C SER A 85 8.64 -10.14 6.41
N VAL A 86 9.39 -11.16 5.99
CA VAL A 86 9.23 -12.54 6.49
C VAL A 86 9.50 -12.62 7.98
N VAL A 87 10.57 -11.98 8.45
CA VAL A 87 10.92 -12.00 9.87
C VAL A 87 9.88 -11.27 10.71
N THR A 88 9.41 -10.14 10.23
CA THR A 88 8.33 -9.38 10.89
C THR A 88 7.04 -10.20 10.99
N ILE A 89 6.65 -10.91 9.91
CA ILE A 89 5.49 -11.80 9.92
C ILE A 89 5.68 -12.94 10.93
N MET A 90 6.86 -13.60 10.96
CA MET A 90 7.13 -14.68 11.91
C MET A 90 7.07 -14.21 13.36
N LEU A 91 7.60 -13.03 13.67
CA LEU A 91 7.47 -12.43 14.99
C LEU A 91 6.00 -12.12 15.34
N GLY A 92 5.21 -11.65 14.38
CA GLY A 92 3.78 -11.47 14.52
C GLY A 92 3.05 -12.78 14.83
N VAL A 93 3.36 -13.85 14.11
CA VAL A 93 2.79 -15.20 14.37
C VAL A 93 3.14 -15.70 15.77
N LEU A 94 4.39 -15.53 16.20
CA LEU A 94 4.82 -15.92 17.55
C LEU A 94 4.04 -15.11 18.60
N ALA A 95 3.96 -13.81 18.45
CA ALA A 95 3.19 -12.95 19.36
C ALA A 95 1.71 -13.34 19.39
N GLY A 96 1.08 -13.55 18.24
CA GLY A 96 -0.31 -14.00 18.14
C GLY A 96 -0.54 -15.36 18.78
N SER A 97 0.38 -16.31 18.60
CA SER A 97 0.30 -17.62 19.24
C SER A 97 0.37 -17.54 20.77
N VAL A 98 1.25 -16.69 21.31
CA VAL A 98 1.34 -16.44 22.75
C VAL A 98 0.04 -15.83 23.29
N LEU A 99 -0.55 -14.87 22.57
CA LEU A 99 -1.81 -14.25 22.93
C LEU A 99 -2.97 -15.26 22.94
N THR A 100 -3.05 -16.13 21.95
CA THR A 100 -4.08 -17.17 21.85
C THR A 100 -3.99 -18.17 23.00
N VAL A 101 -2.80 -18.57 23.40
CA VAL A 101 -2.56 -19.46 24.54
C VAL A 101 -2.87 -18.79 25.88
N SER A 102 -2.68 -17.46 25.97
CA SER A 102 -2.91 -16.70 27.20
C SER A 102 -4.37 -16.43 27.54
N GLY A 103 -5.29 -16.76 26.65
CA GLY A 103 -6.74 -16.69 26.86
C GLY A 103 -7.46 -15.73 25.90
N GLN A 104 -8.72 -16.08 25.57
CA GLN A 104 -9.55 -15.38 24.58
C GLN A 104 -9.79 -13.88 24.84
N THR A 105 -9.69 -13.42 26.08
CA THR A 105 -9.88 -12.02 26.43
C THR A 105 -8.82 -11.11 25.81
N LEU A 106 -7.57 -11.57 25.68
CA LEU A 106 -6.51 -10.77 25.08
C LEU A 106 -6.56 -10.77 23.54
N SER A 107 -7.01 -11.87 22.92
CA SER A 107 -7.16 -11.95 21.45
C SER A 107 -8.25 -11.02 20.90
N ASN A 108 -9.32 -10.81 21.68
CA ASN A 108 -10.42 -9.90 21.30
C ASN A 108 -10.03 -8.41 21.40
N LEU A 109 -8.91 -8.11 22.06
CA LEU A 109 -8.43 -6.74 22.29
C LEU A 109 -7.52 -6.22 21.17
N VAL A 110 -6.91 -7.11 20.41
CA VAL A 110 -6.03 -6.77 19.27
C VAL A 110 -6.82 -6.86 17.96
N THR A 111 -8.06 -6.34 17.93
CA THR A 111 -8.80 -6.21 16.67
C THR A 111 -8.30 -4.98 15.92
N PHE A 112 -7.72 -5.21 14.77
CA PHE A 112 -7.32 -4.15 13.86
C PHE A 112 -8.54 -3.59 13.16
N ASP A 113 -8.75 -2.28 13.31
CA ASP A 113 -9.77 -1.59 12.55
C ASP A 113 -9.26 -1.32 11.12
N PRO A 114 -9.90 -1.89 10.08
CA PRO A 114 -9.52 -1.63 8.70
C PRO A 114 -9.57 -0.16 8.32
N GLN A 115 -10.44 0.64 8.92
CA GLN A 115 -10.52 2.07 8.64
C GLN A 115 -9.25 2.79 9.10
N THR A 116 -8.75 2.46 10.28
CA THR A 116 -7.47 2.98 10.80
C THR A 116 -6.31 2.64 9.86
N PHE A 117 -6.31 1.44 9.28
CA PHE A 117 -5.30 1.07 8.28
C PHE A 117 -5.34 1.99 7.06
N PHE A 118 -6.51 2.16 6.44
CA PHE A 118 -6.65 2.96 5.22
C PHE A 118 -6.37 4.44 5.46
N ILE A 119 -6.75 4.97 6.63
CA ILE A 119 -6.59 6.39 6.95
C ILE A 119 -5.19 6.71 7.47
N LEU A 120 -4.59 5.84 8.29
CA LEU A 120 -3.35 6.18 9.00
C LEU A 120 -2.11 5.53 8.41
N MET A 121 -2.16 4.25 8.03
CA MET A 121 -0.96 3.49 7.65
C MET A 121 -0.70 3.51 6.14
N LEU A 122 -1.74 3.41 5.33
CA LEU A 122 -1.59 3.33 3.88
C LEU A 122 -1.12 4.65 3.24
N PRO A 123 -1.63 5.85 3.62
CA PRO A 123 -1.22 7.09 2.98
C PRO A 123 0.28 7.39 3.08
N PRO A 124 0.98 7.24 4.22
CA PRO A 124 2.42 7.46 4.29
C PRO A 124 3.24 6.54 3.37
N ILE A 125 2.83 5.27 3.23
CA ILE A 125 3.52 4.29 2.37
C ILE A 125 3.41 4.70 0.91
N ILE A 126 2.19 5.02 0.46
CA ILE A 126 1.94 5.41 -0.93
C ILE A 126 2.56 6.78 -1.23
N PHE A 127 2.50 7.72 -0.29
CA PHE A 127 3.15 9.03 -0.45
C PHE A 127 4.67 8.87 -0.60
N GLU A 128 5.31 8.10 0.28
CA GLU A 128 6.75 7.86 0.23
C GLU A 128 7.15 7.22 -1.11
N SER A 129 6.41 6.20 -1.55
CA SER A 129 6.64 5.54 -2.84
C SER A 129 6.58 6.53 -4.01
N GLY A 130 5.62 7.46 -4.03
CA GLY A 130 5.55 8.52 -5.05
C GLY A 130 6.63 9.58 -4.90
N TYR A 131 6.99 9.93 -3.65
CA TYR A 131 7.95 10.99 -3.35
C TYR A 131 9.41 10.59 -3.58
N SER A 132 9.78 9.32 -3.32
CA SER A 132 11.13 8.77 -3.51
C SER A 132 11.42 8.37 -4.96
N LEU A 133 10.44 8.37 -5.83
CA LEU A 133 10.51 7.90 -7.20
C LEU A 133 11.52 8.69 -8.04
N GLN A 134 12.38 7.99 -8.78
CA GLN A 134 13.36 8.58 -9.70
C GLN A 134 12.66 9.08 -10.99
N LYS A 135 12.39 10.38 -11.04
CA LYS A 135 11.50 11.01 -12.02
C LYS A 135 11.95 10.88 -13.46
N GLY A 136 13.26 11.05 -13.75
CA GLY A 136 13.79 10.98 -15.11
C GLY A 136 13.44 9.67 -15.79
N ASP A 137 13.80 8.57 -15.14
CA ASP A 137 13.60 7.22 -15.65
C ASP A 137 12.11 6.80 -15.63
N PHE A 138 11.36 7.26 -14.62
CA PHE A 138 9.93 7.00 -14.53
C PHE A 138 9.16 7.66 -15.68
N PHE A 139 9.32 8.97 -15.88
CA PHE A 139 8.63 9.68 -16.97
C PHE A 139 9.10 9.23 -18.36
N GLY A 140 10.38 8.86 -18.50
CA GLY A 140 10.90 8.26 -19.73
C GLY A 140 10.20 6.94 -20.09
N ASN A 141 9.84 6.14 -19.11
CA ASN A 141 9.19 4.83 -19.27
C ASN A 141 7.69 4.83 -18.92
N LEU A 142 7.09 5.99 -18.62
CA LEU A 142 5.72 6.13 -18.13
C LEU A 142 4.68 5.38 -18.97
N GLY A 143 4.82 5.43 -20.31
CA GLY A 143 3.89 4.73 -21.19
C GLY A 143 3.92 3.21 -21.00
N SER A 144 5.10 2.62 -20.82
CA SER A 144 5.25 1.18 -20.57
C SER A 144 4.76 0.82 -19.16
N ILE A 145 5.11 1.63 -18.17
CA ILE A 145 4.67 1.45 -16.78
C ILE A 145 3.15 1.49 -16.66
N LEU A 146 2.48 2.48 -17.29
CA LEU A 146 1.02 2.58 -17.30
C LEU A 146 0.34 1.38 -17.98
N VAL A 147 0.91 0.88 -19.09
CA VAL A 147 0.38 -0.30 -19.77
C VAL A 147 0.45 -1.53 -18.85
N PHE A 148 1.58 -1.78 -18.19
CA PHE A 148 1.70 -2.90 -17.25
C PHE A 148 0.83 -2.70 -16.01
N ALA A 149 0.80 -1.52 -15.44
CA ALA A 149 0.06 -1.25 -14.22
C ALA A 149 -1.46 -1.28 -14.43
N VAL A 150 -1.99 -0.66 -15.48
CA VAL A 150 -3.45 -0.57 -15.68
C VAL A 150 -3.97 -1.77 -16.45
N LEU A 151 -3.48 -2.00 -17.68
CA LEU A 151 -3.97 -3.12 -18.50
C LEU A 151 -3.52 -4.47 -17.91
N GLY A 152 -2.32 -4.52 -17.35
CA GLY A 152 -1.81 -5.72 -16.71
C GLY A 152 -2.63 -6.13 -15.49
N THR A 153 -3.01 -5.19 -14.63
CA THR A 153 -3.88 -5.47 -13.46
C THR A 153 -5.25 -5.93 -13.90
N LEU A 154 -5.85 -5.29 -14.92
CA LEU A 154 -7.14 -5.72 -15.46
C LEU A 154 -7.06 -7.14 -16.02
N ILE A 155 -6.05 -7.47 -16.83
CA ILE A 155 -5.83 -8.81 -17.37
C ILE A 155 -5.65 -9.82 -16.22
N SER A 156 -4.81 -9.52 -15.23
CA SER A 156 -4.59 -10.39 -14.07
C SER A 156 -5.87 -10.61 -13.29
N THR A 157 -6.67 -9.58 -13.04
CA THR A 157 -7.97 -9.67 -12.35
C THR A 157 -8.94 -10.57 -13.11
N ILE A 158 -9.03 -10.40 -14.42
CA ILE A 158 -9.91 -11.21 -15.26
C ILE A 158 -9.45 -12.67 -15.26
N VAL A 159 -8.17 -12.94 -15.50
CA VAL A 159 -7.64 -14.31 -15.56
C VAL A 159 -7.81 -15.02 -14.22
N VAL A 160 -7.47 -14.37 -13.11
CA VAL A 160 -7.61 -14.97 -11.77
C VAL A 160 -9.08 -15.11 -11.40
N GLY A 161 -9.92 -14.09 -11.62
CA GLY A 161 -11.33 -14.11 -11.28
C GLY A 161 -12.10 -15.16 -12.07
N PHE A 162 -12.02 -15.15 -13.41
CA PHE A 162 -12.68 -16.18 -14.23
C PHE A 162 -12.12 -17.57 -13.97
N GLY A 163 -10.81 -17.69 -13.77
CA GLY A 163 -10.18 -18.96 -13.41
C GLY A 163 -10.71 -19.53 -12.11
N ALA A 164 -10.83 -18.70 -11.06
CA ALA A 164 -11.40 -19.10 -9.78
C ALA A 164 -12.87 -19.50 -9.89
N PHE A 165 -13.67 -18.75 -10.65
CA PHE A 165 -15.06 -19.06 -10.91
C PHE A 165 -15.23 -20.40 -11.65
N ILE A 166 -14.47 -20.64 -12.72
CA ILE A 166 -14.52 -21.89 -13.49
C ILE A 166 -14.10 -23.09 -12.64
N LEU A 167 -12.99 -22.98 -11.89
CA LEU A 167 -12.51 -24.06 -11.03
C LEU A 167 -13.48 -24.36 -9.88
N GLY A 168 -14.16 -23.33 -9.36
CA GLY A 168 -15.25 -23.48 -8.39
C GLY A 168 -16.47 -24.19 -8.99
N SER A 169 -16.88 -23.85 -10.20
CA SER A 169 -18.02 -24.47 -10.89
C SER A 169 -17.77 -25.94 -11.27
N VAL A 170 -16.51 -26.31 -11.54
CA VAL A 170 -16.10 -27.71 -11.81
C VAL A 170 -15.95 -28.54 -10.51
N GLY A 171 -16.00 -27.90 -9.32
CA GLY A 171 -15.88 -28.59 -8.03
C GLY A 171 -14.43 -28.88 -7.58
N ILE A 172 -13.42 -28.34 -8.26
CA ILE A 172 -12.01 -28.47 -7.88
C ILE A 172 -11.67 -27.47 -6.76
N SER A 173 -12.34 -26.35 -6.74
CA SER A 173 -12.11 -25.23 -5.81
C SER A 173 -13.40 -24.87 -5.06
N TYR A 174 -13.30 -23.93 -4.10
CA TYR A 174 -14.47 -23.39 -3.40
C TYR A 174 -15.39 -22.67 -4.39
N PRO A 175 -16.71 -22.96 -4.38
CA PRO A 175 -17.66 -22.34 -5.31
C PRO A 175 -17.85 -20.86 -4.95
N LEU A 176 -17.41 -19.98 -5.83
CA LEU A 176 -17.57 -18.53 -5.73
C LEU A 176 -18.58 -18.04 -6.74
N THR A 177 -19.30 -16.97 -6.42
CA THR A 177 -20.03 -16.20 -7.44
C THR A 177 -19.04 -15.52 -8.40
N LEU A 178 -19.48 -15.14 -9.58
CA LEU A 178 -18.60 -14.45 -10.54
C LEU A 178 -18.05 -13.14 -9.93
N LEU A 179 -18.88 -12.42 -9.17
CA LEU A 179 -18.50 -11.16 -8.55
C LEU A 179 -17.47 -11.38 -7.43
N ASP A 180 -17.68 -12.38 -6.54
CA ASP A 180 -16.71 -12.73 -5.50
C ASP A 180 -15.37 -13.14 -6.10
N ALA A 181 -15.39 -13.89 -7.18
CA ALA A 181 -14.22 -14.34 -7.90
C ALA A 181 -13.45 -13.17 -8.55
N LEU A 182 -14.16 -12.20 -9.15
CA LEU A 182 -13.55 -10.98 -9.71
C LEU A 182 -12.99 -10.08 -8.61
N VAL A 183 -13.68 -9.93 -7.48
CA VAL A 183 -13.19 -9.20 -6.30
C VAL A 183 -11.91 -9.86 -5.77
N PHE A 184 -11.89 -11.18 -5.65
CA PHE A 184 -10.66 -11.92 -5.30
C PHE A 184 -9.54 -11.68 -6.31
N GLY A 185 -9.86 -11.70 -7.61
CA GLY A 185 -8.90 -11.37 -8.68
C GLY A 185 -8.31 -9.97 -8.56
N ALA A 186 -9.14 -8.96 -8.25
CA ALA A 186 -8.70 -7.58 -8.05
C ALA A 186 -7.80 -7.44 -6.80
N LEU A 187 -8.23 -8.03 -5.68
CA LEU A 187 -7.47 -8.06 -4.42
C LEU A 187 -6.07 -8.63 -4.62
N ILE A 188 -6.01 -9.80 -5.24
CA ILE A 188 -4.77 -10.54 -5.37
C ILE A 188 -3.89 -10.01 -6.52
N SER A 189 -4.38 -9.08 -7.36
CA SER A 189 -3.59 -8.49 -8.46
C SER A 189 -2.56 -7.46 -7.97
N ALA A 190 -2.75 -6.85 -6.81
CA ALA A 190 -1.77 -5.94 -6.21
C ALA A 190 -0.44 -6.65 -5.95
N THR A 191 0.68 -6.05 -6.39
CA THR A 191 2.03 -6.62 -6.26
C THR A 191 2.94 -5.70 -5.47
N ASP A 192 3.79 -6.28 -4.61
CA ASP A 192 4.74 -5.55 -3.77
C ASP A 192 6.15 -5.68 -4.34
N PRO A 193 6.85 -4.58 -4.64
CA PRO A 193 8.17 -4.63 -5.20
C PRO A 193 9.28 -4.76 -4.14
N VAL A 194 8.99 -4.55 -2.85
CA VAL A 194 10.01 -4.34 -1.81
C VAL A 194 11.04 -5.46 -1.76
N ALA A 195 10.61 -6.71 -1.65
CA ALA A 195 11.52 -7.84 -1.61
C ALA A 195 12.30 -8.03 -2.93
N THR A 196 11.64 -7.81 -4.06
CA THR A 196 12.27 -7.92 -5.39
C THR A 196 13.30 -6.82 -5.61
N LEU A 197 13.01 -5.60 -5.20
CA LEU A 197 13.92 -4.46 -5.36
C LEU A 197 15.15 -4.60 -4.45
N ALA A 198 15.00 -5.18 -3.27
CA ALA A 198 16.15 -5.51 -2.42
C ALA A 198 17.10 -6.50 -3.11
N ILE A 199 16.56 -7.51 -3.80
CA ILE A 199 17.34 -8.45 -4.61
C ILE A 199 17.97 -7.75 -5.83
N PHE A 200 17.25 -6.86 -6.50
CA PHE A 200 17.77 -6.11 -7.65
C PHE A 200 18.95 -5.21 -7.26
N HIS A 201 18.88 -4.53 -6.12
CA HIS A 201 19.99 -3.78 -5.57
C HIS A 201 21.21 -4.67 -5.25
N ALA A 202 20.99 -5.87 -4.74
CA ALA A 202 22.07 -6.81 -4.43
C ALA A 202 22.73 -7.42 -5.68
N LEU A 203 22.00 -7.48 -6.81
CA LEU A 203 22.46 -8.07 -8.09
C LEU A 203 22.90 -7.02 -9.11
N ASP A 204 22.85 -5.72 -8.78
CA ASP A 204 23.19 -4.60 -9.68
C ASP A 204 22.45 -4.70 -11.03
N VAL A 205 21.13 -4.85 -10.96
CA VAL A 205 20.26 -5.01 -12.12
C VAL A 205 20.12 -3.68 -12.87
N ASP A 206 19.88 -3.77 -14.20
CA ASP A 206 19.68 -2.61 -15.07
C ASP A 206 18.62 -1.64 -14.53
N GLN A 207 18.95 -0.34 -14.56
CA GLN A 207 18.12 0.74 -14.02
C GLN A 207 16.74 0.79 -14.68
N THR A 208 16.65 0.48 -15.97
CA THR A 208 15.37 0.47 -16.70
C THR A 208 14.45 -0.62 -16.20
N LEU A 209 14.98 -1.83 -15.95
CA LEU A 209 14.20 -2.93 -15.39
C LEU A 209 13.77 -2.62 -13.96
N TYR A 210 14.66 -2.06 -13.15
CA TYR A 210 14.32 -1.58 -11.80
C TYR A 210 13.13 -0.62 -11.83
N MET A 211 13.18 0.39 -12.70
CA MET A 211 12.11 1.40 -12.82
C MET A 211 10.80 0.83 -13.36
N LEU A 212 10.85 -0.13 -14.29
CA LEU A 212 9.65 -0.79 -14.80
C LEU A 212 8.94 -1.59 -13.70
N VAL A 213 9.68 -2.39 -12.93
CA VAL A 213 9.12 -3.21 -11.83
C VAL A 213 8.61 -2.33 -10.70
N PHE A 214 9.39 -1.33 -10.29
CA PHE A 214 8.98 -0.40 -9.24
C PHE A 214 7.76 0.42 -9.64
N GLY A 215 7.79 1.03 -10.83
CA GLY A 215 6.69 1.85 -11.32
C GLY A 215 5.41 1.04 -11.59
N GLU A 216 5.54 -0.18 -12.15
CA GLU A 216 4.41 -1.10 -12.30
C GLU A 216 3.75 -1.36 -10.93
N SER A 217 4.54 -1.70 -9.94
CA SER A 217 4.02 -2.13 -8.65
C SER A 217 3.36 -0.99 -7.88
N VAL A 218 3.97 0.18 -7.84
CA VAL A 218 3.40 1.35 -7.15
C VAL A 218 2.06 1.78 -7.78
N LEU A 219 1.97 1.78 -9.12
CA LEU A 219 0.73 2.13 -9.81
C LEU A 219 -0.31 0.99 -9.75
N ASN A 220 0.14 -0.26 -9.82
CA ASN A 220 -0.72 -1.43 -9.74
C ASN A 220 -1.51 -1.48 -8.42
N ASP A 221 -0.88 -1.16 -7.30
CA ASP A 221 -1.52 -1.08 -5.99
C ASP A 221 -2.68 -0.08 -5.99
N ALA A 222 -2.44 1.11 -6.53
CA ALA A 222 -3.48 2.12 -6.64
C ALA A 222 -4.62 1.70 -7.59
N VAL A 223 -4.29 1.08 -8.72
CA VAL A 223 -5.26 0.55 -9.69
C VAL A 223 -6.08 -0.60 -9.08
N ALA A 224 -5.44 -1.52 -8.35
CA ALA A 224 -6.12 -2.64 -7.69
C ALA A 224 -7.14 -2.16 -6.64
N VAL A 225 -6.80 -1.13 -5.86
CA VAL A 225 -7.74 -0.55 -4.88
C VAL A 225 -8.94 0.11 -5.56
N VAL A 226 -8.72 0.89 -6.62
CA VAL A 226 -9.84 1.50 -7.37
C VAL A 226 -10.72 0.43 -8.00
N LEU A 227 -10.12 -0.59 -8.60
CA LEU A 227 -10.84 -1.71 -9.21
C LEU A 227 -11.65 -2.48 -8.17
N PHE A 228 -11.05 -2.77 -7.02
CA PHE A 228 -11.75 -3.40 -5.90
C PHE A 228 -12.94 -2.57 -5.44
N ARG A 229 -12.77 -1.27 -5.18
CA ARG A 229 -13.86 -0.37 -4.79
C ARG A 229 -14.97 -0.34 -5.85
N THR A 230 -14.61 -0.26 -7.13
CA THR A 230 -15.58 -0.30 -8.24
C THR A 230 -16.35 -1.61 -8.26
N LEU A 231 -15.69 -2.76 -8.06
CA LEU A 231 -16.39 -4.05 -7.98
C LEU A 231 -17.27 -4.15 -6.73
N MET A 232 -16.88 -3.55 -5.62
CA MET A 232 -17.70 -3.53 -4.40
C MET A 232 -18.99 -2.72 -4.56
N THR A 233 -19.06 -1.70 -5.42
CA THR A 233 -20.31 -0.97 -5.67
C THR A 233 -21.39 -1.83 -6.32
N PHE A 234 -21.02 -2.92 -7.03
CA PHE A 234 -22.00 -3.87 -7.57
C PHE A 234 -22.75 -4.68 -6.52
N TYR A 235 -22.19 -4.85 -5.32
CA TYR A 235 -22.94 -5.47 -4.22
C TYR A 235 -24.03 -4.54 -3.66
N GLU A 236 -23.85 -3.23 -3.83
CA GLU A 236 -24.77 -2.22 -3.31
C GLU A 236 -25.86 -1.85 -4.32
N ARG A 237 -25.58 -2.02 -5.62
CA ARG A 237 -26.44 -1.58 -6.73
C ARG A 237 -26.68 -2.72 -7.74
N GLU A 238 -27.78 -3.41 -7.58
CA GLU A 238 -28.14 -4.61 -8.39
C GLU A 238 -28.34 -4.34 -9.91
N HIS A 239 -28.36 -3.09 -10.38
CA HIS A 239 -28.70 -2.71 -11.75
C HIS A 239 -27.63 -1.92 -12.52
N GLU A 240 -26.41 -1.79 -11.99
CA GLU A 240 -25.35 -1.12 -12.75
C GLU A 240 -24.85 -1.97 -13.94
N SER A 241 -24.67 -1.30 -15.09
CA SER A 241 -24.10 -1.94 -16.30
C SER A 241 -22.57 -2.03 -16.18
N TYR A 242 -21.97 -3.13 -16.65
CA TYR A 242 -20.50 -3.30 -16.68
C TYR A 242 -19.78 -2.18 -17.44
N SER A 243 -20.43 -1.56 -18.44
CA SER A 243 -19.89 -0.40 -19.16
C SER A 243 -19.85 0.85 -18.29
N GLU A 244 -20.84 1.05 -17.43
CA GLU A 244 -20.86 2.18 -16.48
C GLU A 244 -19.75 2.06 -15.45
N ALA A 245 -19.53 0.84 -14.92
CA ALA A 245 -18.43 0.57 -14.00
C ALA A 245 -17.06 0.84 -14.63
N LEU A 246 -16.85 0.46 -15.89
CA LEU A 246 -15.60 0.74 -16.58
C LEU A 246 -15.37 2.25 -16.75
N VAL A 247 -16.42 2.97 -17.13
CA VAL A 247 -16.38 4.44 -17.24
C VAL A 247 -16.11 5.06 -15.87
N GLN A 248 -16.80 4.63 -14.82
CA GLN A 248 -16.59 5.10 -13.46
C GLN A 248 -15.16 4.82 -12.99
N PHE A 249 -14.62 3.63 -13.21
CA PHE A 249 -13.23 3.29 -12.90
C PHE A 249 -12.24 4.27 -13.56
N VAL A 250 -12.40 4.56 -14.85
CA VAL A 250 -11.52 5.49 -15.58
C VAL A 250 -11.67 6.91 -15.04
N LEU A 251 -12.90 7.38 -14.82
CA LEU A 251 -13.17 8.73 -14.32
C LEU A 251 -12.62 8.91 -12.90
N VAL A 252 -12.90 7.98 -12.00
CA VAL A 252 -12.39 8.04 -10.61
C VAL A 252 -10.87 8.05 -10.61
N SER A 253 -10.22 7.18 -11.40
CA SER A 253 -8.76 7.13 -11.48
C SER A 253 -8.16 8.45 -11.99
N LEU A 254 -8.72 9.00 -13.07
CA LEU A 254 -8.22 10.23 -13.69
C LEU A 254 -8.43 11.46 -12.79
N PHE A 255 -9.65 11.66 -12.29
CA PHE A 255 -9.96 12.83 -11.46
C PHE A 255 -9.23 12.79 -10.12
N SER A 256 -9.02 11.60 -9.53
CA SER A 256 -8.21 11.45 -8.32
C SER A 256 -6.77 11.93 -8.55
N GLY A 257 -6.16 11.52 -9.66
CA GLY A 257 -4.82 11.99 -10.02
C GLY A 257 -4.75 13.50 -10.20
N VAL A 258 -5.77 14.09 -10.86
CA VAL A 258 -5.86 15.57 -11.06
C VAL A 258 -5.95 16.28 -9.71
N VAL A 259 -6.77 15.80 -8.77
CA VAL A 259 -6.85 16.39 -7.41
C VAL A 259 -5.48 16.36 -6.73
N GLY A 260 -4.78 15.24 -6.79
CA GLY A 260 -3.43 15.09 -6.23
C GLY A 260 -2.44 16.10 -6.83
N VAL A 261 -2.43 16.24 -8.15
CA VAL A 261 -1.58 17.20 -8.88
C VAL A 261 -1.90 18.65 -8.49
N ILE A 262 -3.18 19.03 -8.43
CA ILE A 262 -3.60 20.39 -8.06
C ILE A 262 -3.13 20.75 -6.65
N VAL A 263 -3.34 19.87 -5.66
CA VAL A 263 -2.92 20.13 -4.28
C VAL A 263 -1.38 20.20 -4.18
N ALA A 264 -0.67 19.36 -4.91
CA ALA A 264 0.78 19.39 -4.95
C ALA A 264 1.35 20.66 -5.58
N LEU A 265 0.76 21.14 -6.67
CA LEU A 265 1.15 22.41 -7.30
C LEU A 265 0.80 23.60 -6.39
N PHE A 266 -0.33 23.54 -5.69
CA PHE A 266 -0.69 24.55 -4.68
C PHE A 266 0.33 24.58 -3.54
N SER A 267 0.74 23.43 -3.04
CA SER A 267 1.82 23.29 -2.04
C SER A 267 3.12 23.96 -2.53
N ALA A 268 3.53 23.67 -3.77
CA ALA A 268 4.73 24.26 -4.37
C ALA A 268 4.63 25.77 -4.49
N LEU A 269 3.45 26.29 -4.86
CA LEU A 269 3.18 27.73 -4.95
C LEU A 269 3.27 28.40 -3.58
N VAL A 270 2.65 27.83 -2.55
CA VAL A 270 2.71 28.35 -1.18
C VAL A 270 4.13 28.41 -0.66
N LEU A 271 4.90 27.32 -0.81
CA LEU A 271 6.31 27.26 -0.39
C LEU A 271 7.19 28.27 -1.15
N LYS A 272 6.92 28.49 -2.43
CA LYS A 272 7.67 29.45 -3.25
C LYS A 272 7.35 30.90 -2.92
N LEU A 273 6.08 31.24 -2.64
CA LEU A 273 5.64 32.62 -2.39
C LEU A 273 5.93 33.08 -0.95
N THR A 274 6.04 32.13 -0.01
CA THR A 274 6.27 32.45 1.38
C THR A 274 7.75 32.38 1.74
N ARG A 275 8.19 33.13 2.76
CA ARG A 275 9.57 33.07 3.29
C ARG A 275 9.71 32.00 4.38
N LEU A 276 9.02 30.86 4.24
CA LEU A 276 9.04 29.77 5.23
C LEU A 276 10.42 29.14 5.40
N TYR A 277 11.31 29.27 4.41
CA TYR A 277 12.69 28.78 4.49
C TYR A 277 13.49 29.35 5.68
N GLN A 278 13.02 30.45 6.30
CA GLN A 278 13.61 31.00 7.52
C GLN A 278 13.22 30.21 8.79
N HIS A 279 12.17 29.37 8.70
CA HIS A 279 11.64 28.59 9.81
C HIS A 279 11.47 27.12 9.42
N PRO A 280 12.55 26.30 9.44
CA PRO A 280 12.53 24.93 8.94
C PRO A 280 11.45 24.02 9.57
N SER A 281 11.14 24.24 10.85
CA SER A 281 10.10 23.47 11.54
C SER A 281 8.70 23.73 10.99
N LEU A 282 8.36 24.99 10.64
CA LEU A 282 7.07 25.35 10.06
C LEU A 282 6.99 24.87 8.61
N GLU A 283 8.09 24.96 7.88
CA GLU A 283 8.22 24.48 6.51
C GLU A 283 7.98 22.97 6.44
N THR A 284 8.61 22.21 7.31
CA THR A 284 8.44 20.75 7.43
C THR A 284 7.01 20.39 7.84
N ALA A 285 6.43 21.07 8.83
CA ALA A 285 5.07 20.84 9.28
C ALA A 285 4.05 21.06 8.16
N LEU A 286 4.21 22.15 7.40
CA LEU A 286 3.35 22.44 6.26
C LEU A 286 3.48 21.40 5.15
N MET A 287 4.70 20.91 4.91
CA MET A 287 4.94 19.84 3.96
C MET A 287 4.20 18.54 4.34
N PHE A 288 4.15 18.19 5.64
CA PHE A 288 3.36 17.05 6.13
C PHE A 288 1.87 17.24 5.92
N ILE A 289 1.35 18.44 6.17
CA ILE A 289 -0.07 18.73 5.93
C ILE A 289 -0.40 18.56 4.45
N PHE A 290 0.40 19.14 3.56
CA PHE A 290 0.19 18.98 2.13
C PHE A 290 0.42 17.59 1.60
N ALA A 291 1.27 16.79 2.24
CA ALA A 291 1.45 15.39 1.88
C ALA A 291 0.18 14.56 2.12
N TYR A 292 -0.56 14.86 3.19
CA TYR A 292 -1.76 14.10 3.56
C TYR A 292 -3.06 14.67 2.96
N LEU A 293 -3.10 15.97 2.67
CA LEU A 293 -4.27 16.69 2.17
C LEU A 293 -4.87 16.11 0.87
N PRO A 294 -4.08 15.68 -0.15
CA PRO A 294 -4.63 15.08 -1.36
C PRO A 294 -5.47 13.83 -1.08
N TYR A 295 -5.04 13.00 -0.13
CA TYR A 295 -5.75 11.80 0.27
C TYR A 295 -7.13 12.14 0.86
N LEU A 296 -7.17 13.00 1.87
CA LEU A 296 -8.43 13.40 2.53
C LEU A 296 -9.38 14.11 1.58
N LEU A 297 -8.86 15.01 0.74
CA LEU A 297 -9.67 15.74 -0.21
C LEU A 297 -10.32 14.83 -1.26
N ALA A 298 -9.56 13.86 -1.77
CA ALA A 298 -10.10 12.91 -2.74
C ALA A 298 -11.15 11.98 -2.08
N GLU A 299 -10.91 11.47 -0.87
CA GLU A 299 -11.91 10.67 -0.14
C GLU A 299 -13.19 11.49 0.15
N ALA A 300 -13.07 12.76 0.53
CA ALA A 300 -14.21 13.64 0.74
C ALA A 300 -15.04 13.90 -0.54
N LEU A 301 -14.41 13.81 -1.71
CA LEU A 301 -15.05 13.92 -3.01
C LEU A 301 -15.56 12.57 -3.57
N ASN A 302 -15.52 11.50 -2.79
CA ASN A 302 -15.80 10.12 -3.23
C ASN A 302 -14.93 9.66 -4.41
N LEU A 303 -13.70 10.16 -4.45
CA LEU A 303 -12.65 9.74 -5.37
C LEU A 303 -11.68 8.77 -4.67
N SER A 304 -10.61 8.38 -5.35
CA SER A 304 -9.58 7.52 -4.75
C SER A 304 -8.46 8.32 -4.09
N GLY A 305 -8.45 8.36 -2.75
CA GLY A 305 -7.38 9.00 -1.99
C GLY A 305 -6.00 8.45 -2.30
N ILE A 306 -5.91 7.14 -2.59
CA ILE A 306 -4.64 6.45 -2.90
C ILE A 306 -4.06 6.96 -4.22
N MET A 307 -4.88 7.10 -5.26
CA MET A 307 -4.44 7.68 -6.53
C MET A 307 -4.03 9.15 -6.35
N ALA A 308 -4.80 9.92 -5.59
CA ALA A 308 -4.53 11.33 -5.36
C ALA A 308 -3.21 11.54 -4.62
N ILE A 309 -2.95 10.78 -3.55
CA ILE A 309 -1.72 10.91 -2.76
C ILE A 309 -0.48 10.45 -3.53
N LEU A 310 -0.61 9.41 -4.37
CA LEU A 310 0.47 8.92 -5.22
C LEU A 310 0.92 10.00 -6.23
N PHE A 311 0.00 10.53 -7.03
CA PHE A 311 0.31 11.58 -7.98
C PHE A 311 0.70 12.88 -7.29
N GLY A 312 0.10 13.18 -6.14
CA GLY A 312 0.51 14.27 -5.26
C GLY A 312 1.97 14.14 -4.81
N GLY A 313 2.39 12.97 -4.34
CA GLY A 313 3.76 12.66 -3.94
C GLY A 313 4.77 12.84 -5.08
N ILE A 314 4.46 12.32 -6.27
CA ILE A 314 5.31 12.46 -7.47
C ILE A 314 5.51 13.96 -7.82
N VAL A 315 4.43 14.74 -7.82
CA VAL A 315 4.49 16.18 -8.17
C VAL A 315 5.16 17.00 -7.07
N MET A 316 4.86 16.72 -5.79
CA MET A 316 5.52 17.39 -4.65
C MET A 316 7.02 17.11 -4.61
N SER A 317 7.43 15.91 -4.94
CA SER A 317 8.83 15.53 -5.06
C SER A 317 9.55 16.30 -6.17
N HIS A 318 8.84 16.74 -7.21
CA HIS A 318 9.42 17.50 -8.32
C HIS A 318 9.41 19.03 -8.09
N TYR A 319 8.34 19.55 -7.53
CA TYR A 319 8.15 21.00 -7.39
C TYR A 319 8.32 21.49 -5.95
N SER A 320 7.62 20.88 -4.98
CA SER A 320 7.63 21.33 -3.59
C SER A 320 8.98 21.07 -2.91
N HIS A 321 9.60 19.92 -3.17
CA HIS A 321 10.89 19.54 -2.58
C HIS A 321 11.99 20.57 -2.86
N PHE A 322 12.10 21.08 -4.09
CA PHE A 322 13.13 22.04 -4.46
C PHE A 322 12.85 23.49 -3.95
N ASN A 323 11.64 23.75 -3.48
CA ASN A 323 11.30 25.01 -2.83
C ASN A 323 11.57 24.99 -1.32
N LEU A 324 11.95 23.85 -0.75
CA LEU A 324 12.31 23.70 0.67
C LEU A 324 13.76 24.12 0.91
N SER A 325 14.04 24.59 2.13
CA SER A 325 15.42 24.80 2.61
C SER A 325 16.16 23.45 2.73
N THR A 326 17.48 23.46 2.57
CA THR A 326 18.31 22.22 2.61
C THR A 326 18.08 21.39 3.90
N PRO A 327 17.97 21.97 5.10
CA PRO A 327 17.63 21.21 6.31
C PRO A 327 16.26 20.54 6.23
N SER A 328 15.25 21.25 5.70
CA SER A 328 13.88 20.73 5.57
C SER A 328 13.78 19.63 4.50
N GLN A 329 14.55 19.72 3.41
CA GLN A 329 14.63 18.67 2.39
C GLN A 329 15.06 17.34 2.99
N LEU A 330 16.18 17.35 3.74
CA LEU A 330 16.71 16.14 4.39
C LEU A 330 15.75 15.61 5.45
N THR A 331 15.20 16.51 6.28
CA THR A 331 14.27 16.14 7.34
C THR A 331 13.01 15.51 6.76
N CYS A 332 12.37 16.13 5.76
CA CYS A 332 11.15 15.61 5.12
C CYS A 332 11.42 14.23 4.51
N GLN A 333 12.48 14.09 3.71
CA GLN A 333 12.80 12.82 3.05
C GLN A 333 13.02 11.70 4.07
N GLN A 334 13.83 11.96 5.10
CA GLN A 334 14.10 10.94 6.11
C GLN A 334 12.86 10.61 6.94
N THR A 335 12.03 11.61 7.27
CA THR A 335 10.84 11.39 8.09
C THR A 335 9.76 10.64 7.33
N PHE A 336 9.49 10.98 6.06
CA PHE A 336 8.54 10.22 5.24
C PHE A 336 8.96 8.76 5.10
N ARG A 337 10.23 8.51 4.82
CA ARG A 337 10.78 7.15 4.76
C ARG A 337 10.64 6.40 6.08
N THR A 338 10.90 7.07 7.21
CA THR A 338 10.80 6.45 8.54
C THR A 338 9.34 6.12 8.89
N ILE A 339 8.40 7.02 8.61
CA ILE A 339 6.97 6.79 8.87
C ILE A 339 6.46 5.65 7.98
N ALA A 340 6.83 5.62 6.71
CA ALA A 340 6.47 4.53 5.80
C ALA A 340 7.01 3.18 6.31
N LEU A 341 8.29 3.12 6.71
CA LEU A 341 8.89 1.91 7.28
C LEU A 341 8.15 1.42 8.54
N ILE A 342 7.78 2.31 9.45
CA ILE A 342 7.00 1.97 10.65
C ILE A 342 5.64 1.42 10.25
N ALA A 343 4.96 2.07 9.30
CA ALA A 343 3.65 1.64 8.82
C ALA A 343 3.71 0.26 8.13
N GLU A 344 4.68 0.03 7.26
CA GLU A 344 4.91 -1.27 6.62
C GLU A 344 5.19 -2.37 7.65
N THR A 345 6.10 -2.11 8.59
CA THR A 345 6.43 -3.05 9.68
C THR A 345 5.18 -3.37 10.51
N ALA A 346 4.36 -2.37 10.82
CA ALA A 346 3.11 -2.56 11.56
C ALA A 346 2.13 -3.48 10.81
N ILE A 347 2.00 -3.30 9.50
CA ILE A 347 1.11 -4.12 8.66
C ILE A 347 1.60 -5.57 8.62
N PHE A 348 2.90 -5.80 8.41
CA PHE A 348 3.47 -7.15 8.38
C PHE A 348 3.37 -7.84 9.76
N ALA A 349 3.64 -7.13 10.85
CA ALA A 349 3.49 -7.63 12.20
C ALA A 349 2.03 -8.01 12.50
N TYR A 350 1.08 -7.14 12.13
CA TYR A 350 -0.34 -7.41 12.30
C TYR A 350 -0.81 -8.60 11.44
N MET A 351 -0.36 -8.70 10.20
CA MET A 351 -0.67 -9.84 9.35
C MET A 351 -0.19 -11.17 9.99
N GLY A 352 1.01 -11.19 10.57
CA GLY A 352 1.50 -12.33 11.32
C GLY A 352 0.62 -12.63 12.54
N LEU A 353 0.26 -11.60 13.30
CA LEU A 353 -0.57 -11.72 14.49
C LEU A 353 -1.98 -12.22 14.18
N SER A 354 -2.55 -11.85 13.03
CA SER A 354 -3.89 -12.25 12.62
C SER A 354 -4.03 -13.75 12.32
N LEU A 355 -2.94 -14.43 11.94
CA LEU A 355 -2.94 -15.85 11.60
C LEU A 355 -3.44 -16.76 12.72
N PRO A 356 -2.89 -16.72 13.94
CA PRO A 356 -3.40 -17.56 15.03
C PRO A 356 -4.64 -17.00 15.72
N THR A 357 -5.01 -15.72 15.49
CA THR A 357 -6.11 -15.07 16.24
C THR A 357 -7.44 -15.05 15.51
N LEU A 358 -7.44 -15.10 14.17
CA LEU A 358 -8.66 -15.13 13.37
C LEU A 358 -9.18 -16.56 13.18
N HIS A 359 -10.51 -16.68 13.03
CA HIS A 359 -11.12 -17.95 12.64
C HIS A 359 -10.87 -18.21 11.16
N HIS A 360 -10.10 -19.25 10.86
CA HIS A 360 -9.70 -19.63 9.50
C HIS A 360 -10.50 -20.82 8.99
N THR A 361 -11.01 -20.70 7.77
CA THR A 361 -11.57 -21.83 7.00
C THR A 361 -10.60 -22.18 5.87
N PHE A 362 -9.88 -23.28 6.03
CA PHE A 362 -8.88 -23.74 5.06
C PHE A 362 -9.52 -24.59 3.96
N HIS A 363 -9.54 -24.09 2.74
CA HIS A 363 -9.89 -24.85 1.54
C HIS A 363 -8.64 -25.05 0.66
N MET A 364 -7.97 -26.20 0.84
CA MET A 364 -6.70 -26.49 0.13
C MET A 364 -6.86 -26.42 -1.40
N GLY A 365 -8.01 -26.86 -1.93
CA GLY A 365 -8.31 -26.75 -3.37
C GLY A 365 -8.29 -25.29 -3.85
N PHE A 366 -8.85 -24.36 -3.08
CA PHE A 366 -8.88 -22.95 -3.44
C PHE A 366 -7.50 -22.29 -3.26
N ILE A 367 -6.74 -22.66 -2.24
CA ILE A 367 -5.38 -22.15 -2.01
C ILE A 367 -4.46 -22.59 -3.16
N CYS A 368 -4.42 -23.88 -3.49
CA CYS A 368 -3.56 -24.39 -4.56
C CYS A 368 -3.96 -23.85 -5.93
N SER A 369 -5.25 -23.81 -6.24
CA SER A 369 -5.75 -23.23 -7.49
C SER A 369 -5.45 -21.74 -7.58
N GLY A 370 -5.61 -21.00 -6.47
CA GLY A 370 -5.27 -19.58 -6.38
C GLY A 370 -3.80 -19.31 -6.70
N MET A 371 -2.86 -20.10 -6.14
CA MET A 371 -1.43 -19.96 -6.44
C MET A 371 -1.14 -20.15 -7.95
N VAL A 372 -1.72 -21.18 -8.57
CA VAL A 372 -1.54 -21.44 -10.01
C VAL A 372 -2.13 -20.30 -10.84
N LEU A 373 -3.35 -19.85 -10.49
CA LEU A 373 -4.02 -18.77 -11.21
C LEU A 373 -3.27 -17.44 -11.13
N ILE A 374 -2.63 -17.14 -10.01
CA ILE A 374 -1.80 -15.95 -9.84
C ILE A 374 -0.60 -15.99 -10.79
N LEU A 375 0.10 -17.12 -10.86
CA LEU A 375 1.23 -17.28 -11.77
C LEU A 375 0.81 -17.18 -13.23
N LEU A 376 -0.35 -17.76 -13.58
CA LEU A 376 -0.93 -17.64 -14.90
C LEU A 376 -1.37 -16.20 -15.20
N GLY A 377 -2.03 -15.52 -14.27
CA GLY A 377 -2.43 -14.13 -14.41
C GLY A 377 -1.23 -13.21 -14.68
N ARG A 378 -0.11 -13.42 -13.95
CA ARG A 378 1.14 -12.70 -14.21
C ARG A 378 1.73 -13.03 -15.60
N ALA A 379 1.69 -14.29 -16.01
CA ALA A 379 2.19 -14.67 -17.33
C ALA A 379 1.37 -14.00 -18.45
N PHE A 380 0.05 -14.04 -18.37
CA PHE A 380 -0.85 -13.37 -19.33
C PHE A 380 -0.77 -11.84 -19.28
N ASN A 381 -0.32 -11.25 -18.16
CA ASN A 381 -0.02 -9.84 -18.07
C ASN A 381 1.33 -9.53 -18.76
N ILE A 382 2.44 -10.09 -18.27
CA ILE A 382 3.80 -9.65 -18.63
C ILE A 382 4.16 -9.99 -20.09
N PHE A 383 4.04 -11.26 -20.51
CA PHE A 383 4.54 -11.68 -21.82
C PHE A 383 3.82 -11.02 -23.02
N PRO A 384 2.49 -10.95 -23.07
CA PRO A 384 1.82 -10.30 -24.18
C PRO A 384 2.03 -8.80 -24.22
N LEU A 385 2.01 -8.11 -23.07
CA LEU A 385 2.18 -6.68 -23.00
C LEU A 385 3.63 -6.28 -23.35
N ALA A 386 4.63 -7.01 -22.87
CA ALA A 386 6.03 -6.81 -23.26
C ALA A 386 6.24 -7.01 -24.76
N ALA A 387 5.59 -8.03 -25.35
CA ALA A 387 5.63 -8.23 -26.80
C ALA A 387 5.00 -7.06 -27.58
N ALA A 388 3.88 -6.52 -27.07
CA ALA A 388 3.21 -5.35 -27.67
C ALA A 388 4.07 -4.09 -27.58
N ILE A 389 4.66 -3.83 -26.40
CA ILE A 389 5.57 -2.70 -26.17
C ILE A 389 6.79 -2.82 -27.10
N ASN A 390 7.45 -3.98 -27.15
CA ASN A 390 8.58 -4.22 -28.00
C ASN A 390 8.27 -4.05 -29.50
N ARG A 391 7.05 -4.41 -29.95
CA ARG A 391 6.60 -4.16 -31.33
C ARG A 391 6.46 -2.66 -31.59
N ARG A 392 5.84 -1.93 -30.67
CA ARG A 392 5.64 -0.48 -30.79
C ARG A 392 6.99 0.28 -30.82
N GLU A 393 7.93 -0.12 -29.96
CA GLU A 393 9.26 0.48 -29.95
C GLU A 393 10.04 0.19 -31.25
N ARG A 394 9.95 -1.02 -31.79
CA ARG A 394 10.55 -1.32 -33.10
C ARG A 394 9.97 -0.45 -34.21
N GLN A 395 8.65 -0.23 -34.24
CA GLN A 395 8.00 0.62 -35.25
C GLN A 395 8.47 2.08 -35.11
N ARG A 396 8.56 2.60 -33.90
CA ARG A 396 9.07 3.95 -33.62
C ARG A 396 10.52 4.11 -34.09
N HIS A 397 11.37 3.13 -33.76
CA HIS A 397 12.77 3.13 -34.20
C HIS A 397 12.93 3.04 -35.71
N GLN A 398 12.13 2.23 -36.40
CA GLN A 398 12.16 2.17 -37.87
C GLN A 398 11.76 3.51 -38.50
N GLN A 399 10.86 4.27 -37.86
CA GLN A 399 10.53 5.63 -38.31
C GLN A 399 11.60 6.63 -37.97
N ALA A 400 12.19 6.57 -36.77
CA ALA A 400 13.29 7.47 -36.35
C ALA A 400 14.63 7.20 -37.02
N ALA A 401 14.95 5.94 -37.35
CA ALA A 401 16.15 5.56 -38.07
C ALA A 401 16.23 6.14 -39.49
N ARG A 402 15.09 6.61 -40.03
CA ARG A 402 15.09 7.40 -41.27
C ARG A 402 15.63 8.82 -41.08
N THR A 403 15.69 9.31 -39.83
CA THR A 403 16.12 10.68 -39.49
C THR A 403 17.43 10.73 -38.67
N SER A 404 17.77 9.71 -37.90
CA SER A 404 18.97 9.63 -37.04
C SER A 404 19.33 8.17 -36.71
N PRO A 405 20.52 7.67 -37.18
CA PRO A 405 20.86 6.24 -37.13
C PRO A 405 21.44 5.72 -35.79
N THR A 406 21.53 6.49 -34.72
CA THR A 406 22.40 6.18 -33.55
C THR A 406 21.73 5.69 -32.29
N ALA A 407 20.41 5.58 -32.20
CA ALA A 407 19.74 5.12 -30.97
C ALA A 407 19.37 3.64 -31.08
N LEU A 408 19.88 2.82 -30.15
CA LEU A 408 19.44 1.43 -29.99
C LEU A 408 18.03 1.41 -29.32
N PRO A 409 17.11 0.52 -29.75
CA PRO A 409 15.79 0.42 -29.13
C PRO A 409 15.90 -0.12 -27.71
N ALA A 410 15.29 0.56 -26.74
CA ALA A 410 15.07 0.03 -25.41
C ALA A 410 14.12 -1.17 -25.51
N ARG A 411 14.66 -2.38 -25.51
CA ARG A 411 13.92 -3.61 -25.76
C ARG A 411 13.91 -4.44 -24.48
N ILE A 412 12.71 -4.73 -23.96
CA ILE A 412 12.55 -5.65 -22.83
C ILE A 412 12.93 -7.06 -23.31
N SER A 413 14.05 -7.59 -22.82
CA SER A 413 14.55 -8.92 -23.19
C SER A 413 13.69 -10.03 -22.58
N LEU A 414 13.78 -11.25 -23.09
CA LEU A 414 13.05 -12.39 -22.49
C LEU A 414 13.50 -12.67 -21.05
N LYS A 415 14.77 -12.42 -20.72
CA LYS A 415 15.29 -12.57 -19.35
C LYS A 415 14.63 -11.57 -18.41
N GLU A 416 14.53 -10.32 -18.82
CA GLU A 416 13.86 -9.27 -18.04
C GLU A 416 12.35 -9.58 -17.88
N GLN A 417 11.68 -10.05 -18.94
CA GLN A 417 10.28 -10.47 -18.86
C GLN A 417 10.09 -11.61 -17.86
N PHE A 418 11.01 -12.58 -17.82
CA PHE A 418 10.96 -13.67 -16.85
C PHE A 418 11.18 -13.16 -15.43
N ILE A 419 12.10 -12.23 -15.23
CA ILE A 419 12.35 -11.57 -13.94
C ILE A 419 11.11 -10.79 -13.50
N MET A 420 10.50 -9.99 -14.39
CA MET A 420 9.25 -9.27 -14.12
C MET A 420 8.10 -10.21 -13.77
N TRP A 421 7.99 -11.36 -14.44
CA TRP A 421 6.99 -12.37 -14.13
C TRP A 421 7.18 -12.95 -12.73
N PHE A 422 8.40 -13.31 -12.38
CA PHE A 422 8.73 -13.87 -11.07
C PHE A 422 8.68 -12.83 -9.94
N SER A 423 8.99 -11.55 -10.23
CA SER A 423 9.00 -10.44 -9.26
C SER A 423 7.63 -10.06 -8.71
N GLY A 424 6.56 -10.67 -9.19
CA GLY A 424 5.19 -10.36 -8.76
C GLY A 424 4.83 -10.90 -7.39
N LEU A 425 5.62 -10.58 -6.37
CA LEU A 425 5.32 -10.87 -4.97
C LEU A 425 4.09 -10.06 -4.52
N ARG A 426 3.33 -10.54 -3.55
CA ARG A 426 2.07 -9.92 -3.16
C ARG A 426 2.22 -9.02 -1.95
N GLY A 427 1.69 -7.78 -2.05
CA GLY A 427 1.85 -6.71 -1.08
C GLY A 427 0.88 -6.70 0.09
N ALA A 428 1.13 -5.77 1.04
CA ALA A 428 0.32 -5.51 2.22
C ALA A 428 -1.12 -5.09 1.87
N ILE A 429 -1.30 -4.45 0.73
CA ILE A 429 -2.57 -3.87 0.29
C ILE A 429 -3.63 -4.96 0.05
N ALA A 430 -3.26 -6.09 -0.56
CA ALA A 430 -4.20 -7.20 -0.76
C ALA A 430 -4.83 -7.71 0.54
N PHE A 431 -4.04 -7.80 1.61
CA PHE A 431 -4.51 -8.23 2.92
C PHE A 431 -5.46 -7.19 3.54
N SER A 432 -5.11 -5.93 3.49
CA SER A 432 -5.95 -4.87 4.04
C SER A 432 -7.29 -4.72 3.32
N LEU A 433 -7.30 -4.89 2.00
CA LEU A 433 -8.53 -4.87 1.21
C LEU A 433 -9.46 -6.03 1.58
N VAL A 434 -8.91 -7.22 1.80
CA VAL A 434 -9.71 -8.38 2.21
C VAL A 434 -10.28 -8.22 3.62
N LEU A 435 -9.54 -7.60 4.55
CA LEU A 435 -10.05 -7.25 5.88
C LEU A 435 -11.15 -6.17 5.80
N ASN A 436 -11.02 -5.20 4.92
CA ASN A 436 -12.05 -4.20 4.67
C ASN A 436 -13.36 -4.86 4.19
N MET A 437 -13.28 -5.82 3.27
CA MET A 437 -14.43 -6.61 2.84
C MET A 437 -15.07 -7.38 4.01
N GLN A 438 -14.27 -7.83 4.98
CA GLN A 438 -14.79 -8.50 6.19
C GLN A 438 -15.51 -7.53 7.13
N ALA A 439 -14.98 -6.32 7.30
CA ALA A 439 -15.53 -5.29 8.19
C ALA A 439 -16.82 -4.66 7.65
N HIS A 440 -16.93 -4.47 6.33
CA HIS A 440 -18.19 -4.05 5.74
C HIS A 440 -19.24 -5.15 5.90
N SER A 441 -20.36 -4.82 6.56
CA SER A 441 -21.51 -5.70 6.77
C SER A 441 -22.29 -5.92 5.46
N LEU A 442 -21.59 -6.30 4.38
CA LEU A 442 -22.20 -6.70 3.13
C LEU A 442 -22.99 -7.99 3.39
N THR A 443 -24.29 -7.88 3.47
CA THR A 443 -25.22 -9.00 3.64
C THR A 443 -25.19 -9.94 2.44
N ALA A 444 -24.72 -9.45 1.29
CA ALA A 444 -24.67 -10.19 0.03
C ALA A 444 -23.59 -11.29 -0.01
N VAL A 445 -22.49 -11.14 0.76
CA VAL A 445 -21.41 -12.14 0.81
C VAL A 445 -21.52 -12.98 2.07
N SER A 446 -21.55 -14.31 1.93
CA SER A 446 -21.67 -15.20 3.09
C SER A 446 -20.47 -15.05 4.03
N PRO A 447 -20.65 -15.16 5.36
CA PRO A 447 -19.54 -15.09 6.32
C PRO A 447 -18.45 -16.14 6.06
N GLU A 448 -18.87 -17.31 5.56
CA GLU A 448 -17.96 -18.39 5.19
C GLU A 448 -17.08 -18.02 4.01
N THR A 449 -17.66 -17.47 2.94
CA THR A 449 -16.91 -16.98 1.76
C THR A 449 -15.89 -15.91 2.15
N LYS A 450 -16.27 -14.96 3.03
CA LYS A 450 -15.34 -13.96 3.55
C LYS A 450 -14.16 -14.59 4.28
N SER A 451 -14.42 -15.57 5.17
CA SER A 451 -13.38 -16.29 5.90
C SER A 451 -12.45 -17.07 4.96
N VAL A 452 -12.98 -17.74 3.95
CA VAL A 452 -12.20 -18.46 2.92
C VAL A 452 -11.30 -17.51 2.14
N LEU A 453 -11.81 -16.36 1.70
CA LEU A 453 -11.03 -15.36 0.95
C LEU A 453 -9.91 -14.78 1.81
N VAL A 454 -10.19 -14.43 3.08
CA VAL A 454 -9.17 -13.93 4.02
C VAL A 454 -8.07 -14.97 4.23
N THR A 455 -8.45 -16.20 4.56
CA THR A 455 -7.50 -17.29 4.83
C THR A 455 -6.64 -17.59 3.61
N THR A 456 -7.26 -17.68 2.43
CA THR A 456 -6.54 -17.94 1.18
C THR A 456 -5.58 -16.82 0.82
N THR A 457 -5.99 -15.56 0.96
CA THR A 457 -5.14 -14.39 0.70
C THR A 457 -3.94 -14.37 1.66
N LEU A 458 -4.15 -14.65 2.94
CA LEU A 458 -3.08 -14.75 3.94
C LEU A 458 -2.06 -15.84 3.60
N VAL A 459 -2.53 -17.06 3.32
CA VAL A 459 -1.66 -18.20 3.01
C VAL A 459 -0.87 -17.97 1.73
N ILE A 460 -1.51 -17.51 0.65
CA ILE A 460 -0.85 -17.20 -0.61
C ILE A 460 0.24 -16.15 -0.39
N ARG A 461 -0.07 -15.13 0.39
CA ARG A 461 0.88 -14.06 0.66
C ARG A 461 2.09 -14.53 1.47
N MET A 462 1.87 -15.33 2.52
CA MET A 462 2.97 -15.91 3.28
C MET A 462 3.89 -16.80 2.44
N TRP A 463 3.32 -17.50 1.47
CA TRP A 463 4.09 -18.34 0.56
C TRP A 463 4.88 -17.52 -0.47
N MET A 464 4.39 -16.32 -0.83
CA MET A 464 5.00 -15.45 -1.84
C MET A 464 5.94 -14.39 -1.25
N CYS A 465 5.96 -14.16 0.08
CA CYS A 465 6.98 -13.36 0.76
C CYS A 465 8.25 -14.16 0.99
#